data_0cb26351972e8e47d5208a81a44bfc10
#
_entry.id   0cb26351972e8e47d5208a81a44bfc10
#
_cell.length_a   1.000
_cell.length_b   1.000
_cell.length_c   1.000
_cell.angle_alpha   90.00
_cell.angle_beta   90.00
_cell.angle_gamma   90.00
#
_symmetry.space_group_name_H-M   'P 1'
#
loop_
_entity.id
_entity.type
_entity.pdbx_description
1 polymer ?
#
loop_
_entity_poly.entity_id
_entity_poly.type
_entity_poly.pdbx_seq_one_letter_code
_entity_poly.pdbx_strand_id
1 'polypeptide(L)'
;MWFIAILVSVFIVYLIQKRLYSAEVFNGLEYNVRLSTEEVFVDEDIFLYEELTNNKNLPIPNAKIDMLLPDGMRYRLLESSNKNTMRKDMYQQHMQSVFVLKSHQQISRRWRVTCTNRGVFNLGGVIMVTNDLFGFNPQSKQIDISPSKYNQIVVLPKIMDLNENFTSSFYHSGDVLVQRSLLSDPLRISGTRDYTPYDPMNRINWKSTAAHNKLMVNVEEYTQKNHFNIIMNMQARDIESIPDKPSVPEFIDMCITVCASIFDKLSSDNIPIRFITNTSPESVGYEPYTDEEPGNRILVTEPYKGKHETIHALRLLAAIKYEISCPIERMLDTIIADPAAFTDSGNIVFVSTYLSERMVIFHEIMKKNNIRVIFYIMSTTHNAMYIPDDLEVHYKNDL
;
A
#
# COMPACT_ATOMS: atom_id res chain seq x y z
N MET A 1 62.61 41.52 2.33
CA MET A 1 62.78 40.32 3.23
C MET A 1 61.46 39.96 4.00
N TRP A 2 60.89 40.90 4.74
CA TRP A 2 59.65 40.66 5.49
C TRP A 2 58.45 40.15 4.66
N PHE A 3 58.24 40.65 3.46
CA PHE A 3 57.18 40.22 2.58
C PHE A 3 57.31 38.76 2.16
N ILE A 4 58.55 38.31 1.86
CA ILE A 4 58.81 36.90 1.52
C ILE A 4 58.58 35.98 2.73
N ALA A 5 58.96 36.41 3.94
CA ALA A 5 58.77 35.66 5.16
C ALA A 5 57.24 35.47 5.46
N ILE A 6 56.44 36.49 5.26
CA ILE A 6 54.94 36.41 5.38
C ILE A 6 54.37 35.44 4.35
N LEU A 7 54.79 35.50 3.08
CA LEU A 7 54.32 34.63 2.03
C LEU A 7 54.65 33.17 2.28
N VAL A 8 55.88 32.88 2.80
CA VAL A 8 56.29 31.53 3.19
C VAL A 8 55.48 31.03 4.38
N SER A 9 55.23 31.87 5.38
CA SER A 9 54.44 31.48 6.57
C SER A 9 52.99 31.16 6.18
N VAL A 10 52.33 31.95 5.32
CA VAL A 10 51.00 31.69 4.79
C VAL A 10 50.96 30.38 4.01
N PHE A 11 52.00 30.14 3.20
CA PHE A 11 52.10 28.89 2.43
C PHE A 11 52.27 27.66 3.33
N ILE A 12 53.08 27.77 4.40
CA ILE A 12 53.23 26.70 5.40
C ILE A 12 51.89 26.42 6.12
N VAL A 13 51.18 27.47 6.53
CA VAL A 13 49.84 27.34 7.15
C VAL A 13 48.86 26.65 6.21
N TYR A 14 48.87 27.04 4.93
CA TYR A 14 48.06 26.39 3.92
C TYR A 14 48.38 24.90 3.76
N LEU A 15 49.64 24.51 3.72
CA LEU A 15 50.07 23.11 3.60
C LEU A 15 49.67 22.27 4.84
N ILE A 16 49.84 22.83 6.02
CA ILE A 16 49.42 22.16 7.28
C ILE A 16 47.91 21.96 7.29
N GLN A 17 47.12 22.98 6.97
CA GLN A 17 45.71 22.94 6.92
C GLN A 17 45.21 21.94 5.85
N LYS A 18 45.79 21.99 4.64
CA LYS A 18 45.46 21.04 3.57
C LYS A 18 45.71 19.60 4.02
N ARG A 19 46.79 19.30 4.70
CA ARG A 19 47.09 17.96 5.20
C ARG A 19 46.13 17.49 6.27
N LEU A 20 45.76 18.35 7.22
CA LEU A 20 44.79 18.03 8.27
C LEU A 20 43.41 17.74 7.73
N TYR A 21 42.93 18.57 6.80
CA TYR A 21 41.58 18.38 6.21
C TYR A 21 41.53 17.28 5.16
N SER A 22 42.60 16.98 4.46
CA SER A 22 42.59 15.89 3.48
C SER A 22 42.66 14.50 4.12
N ALA A 23 43.36 14.34 5.24
CA ALA A 23 43.58 13.04 5.88
C ALA A 23 42.38 12.61 6.76
N GLU A 24 41.70 13.56 7.40
CA GLU A 24 40.76 13.27 8.48
C GLU A 24 39.39 13.94 8.35
N VAL A 25 39.09 14.52 7.20
CA VAL A 25 37.87 15.35 7.06
C VAL A 25 36.57 14.61 7.38
N PHE A 26 36.49 13.34 7.06
CA PHE A 26 35.31 12.51 7.34
C PHE A 26 35.40 11.68 8.62
N ASN A 27 36.58 11.55 9.22
CA ASN A 27 36.75 10.82 10.48
C ASN A 27 36.03 11.57 11.60
N GLY A 28 35.23 10.86 12.41
CA GLY A 28 34.46 11.46 13.49
C GLY A 28 33.28 12.34 13.03
N LEU A 29 32.91 12.29 11.74
CA LEU A 29 31.63 12.79 11.28
C LEU A 29 30.60 11.65 11.23
N GLU A 30 29.47 11.83 11.90
CA GLU A 30 28.35 10.91 11.92
C GLU A 30 27.14 11.58 11.32
N TYR A 31 26.61 10.95 10.28
CA TYR A 31 25.38 11.39 9.63
C TYR A 31 24.26 10.38 9.91
N ASN A 32 23.14 10.88 10.37
CA ASN A 32 21.96 10.09 10.64
C ASN A 32 20.72 10.75 10.04
N VAL A 33 19.82 9.91 9.56
CA VAL A 33 18.53 10.35 9.01
C VAL A 33 17.43 9.43 9.52
N ARG A 34 16.30 10.04 9.89
CA ARG A 34 15.13 9.31 10.35
C ARG A 34 13.83 9.96 9.87
N LEU A 35 12.81 9.14 9.68
CA LEU A 35 11.46 9.57 9.36
C LEU A 35 10.63 9.71 10.64
N SER A 36 9.60 10.56 10.62
CA SER A 36 8.69 10.78 11.75
C SER A 36 7.73 9.62 11.99
N THR A 37 7.48 8.81 10.98
CA THR A 37 6.54 7.68 11.02
C THR A 37 7.02 6.55 10.12
N GLU A 38 6.59 5.33 10.44
CA GLU A 38 6.86 4.13 9.64
C GLU A 38 5.78 3.93 8.55
N GLU A 39 4.61 4.56 8.70
CA GLU A 39 3.47 4.44 7.78
C GLU A 39 2.78 5.78 7.57
N VAL A 40 2.25 5.97 6.36
CA VAL A 40 1.56 7.19 5.94
C VAL A 40 0.67 6.87 4.75
N PHE A 41 -0.40 7.62 4.52
CA PHE A 41 -1.19 7.53 3.30
C PHE A 41 -0.62 8.40 2.17
N VAL A 42 -0.95 8.04 0.93
CA VAL A 42 -0.63 8.87 -0.24
C VAL A 42 -1.21 10.28 -0.05
N ASP A 43 -0.49 11.29 -0.51
CA ASP A 43 -0.76 12.72 -0.40
C ASP A 43 -0.61 13.31 1.02
N GLU A 44 -0.17 12.54 2.01
CA GLU A 44 0.12 13.06 3.34
C GLU A 44 1.57 13.50 3.50
N ASP A 45 1.78 14.44 4.41
CA ASP A 45 3.08 14.99 4.75
C ASP A 45 3.68 14.29 5.97
N ILE A 46 4.97 13.98 5.88
CA ILE A 46 5.79 13.49 6.97
C ILE A 46 6.97 14.41 7.24
N PHE A 47 7.67 14.18 8.34
CA PHE A 47 8.91 14.87 8.63
C PHE A 47 10.10 13.91 8.49
N LEU A 48 11.10 14.40 7.77
CA LEU A 48 12.43 13.80 7.72
C LEU A 48 13.36 14.62 8.62
N TYR A 49 14.01 13.95 9.54
CA TYR A 49 15.01 14.53 10.43
C TYR A 49 16.39 14.13 9.96
N GLU A 50 17.22 15.12 9.74
CA GLU A 50 18.58 15.00 9.27
C GLU A 50 19.52 15.52 10.38
N GLU A 51 20.47 14.70 10.82
CA GLU A 51 21.39 15.02 11.91
C GLU A 51 22.82 14.81 11.45
N LEU A 52 23.66 15.83 11.64
CA LEU A 52 25.08 15.76 11.39
C LEU A 52 25.82 16.10 12.68
N THR A 53 26.67 15.17 13.13
CA THR A 53 27.49 15.30 14.35
C THR A 53 28.95 15.32 13.98
N ASN A 54 29.66 16.32 14.51
CA ASN A 54 31.09 16.43 14.41
C ASN A 54 31.73 16.07 15.76
N ASN A 55 32.28 14.85 15.88
CA ASN A 55 32.91 14.34 17.12
C ASN A 55 34.39 14.67 17.24
N LYS A 56 34.93 15.59 16.44
CA LYS A 56 36.34 15.93 16.41
C LYS A 56 36.63 17.39 16.79
N ASN A 57 37.89 17.68 17.07
CA ASN A 57 38.35 19.03 17.40
C ASN A 57 38.39 19.97 16.18
N LEU A 58 38.44 19.45 14.96
CA LEU A 58 38.45 20.23 13.74
C LEU A 58 37.02 20.69 13.37
N PRO A 59 36.80 22.01 13.19
CA PRO A 59 35.51 22.49 12.68
C PRO A 59 35.29 22.10 11.22
N ILE A 60 34.05 21.96 10.81
CA ILE A 60 33.67 21.73 9.43
C ILE A 60 33.04 23.02 8.88
N PRO A 61 33.74 23.76 8.03
CA PRO A 61 33.32 25.07 7.56
C PRO A 61 32.13 24.94 6.55
N ASN A 62 32.09 23.84 5.85
CA ASN A 62 31.04 23.57 4.87
C ASN A 62 30.92 22.06 4.63
N ALA A 63 29.80 21.46 5.07
CA ALA A 63 29.40 20.10 4.69
C ALA A 63 28.12 20.19 3.90
N LYS A 64 28.23 19.93 2.61
CA LYS A 64 27.09 19.83 1.69
C LYS A 64 26.67 18.39 1.61
N ILE A 65 25.41 18.12 1.90
CA ILE A 65 24.82 16.80 1.82
C ILE A 65 23.78 16.81 0.71
N ASP A 66 23.90 15.87 -0.20
CA ASP A 66 23.00 15.67 -1.32
C ASP A 66 22.32 14.30 -1.17
N MET A 67 21.02 14.31 -0.99
CA MET A 67 20.16 13.13 -0.83
C MET A 67 19.18 13.07 -1.97
N LEU A 68 19.11 11.90 -2.64
CA LEU A 68 18.05 11.60 -3.58
C LEU A 68 16.94 10.88 -2.82
N LEU A 69 15.77 11.51 -2.74
CA LEU A 69 14.58 10.88 -2.19
C LEU A 69 14.09 9.77 -3.13
N PRO A 70 13.52 8.68 -2.60
CA PRO A 70 12.90 7.63 -3.38
C PRO A 70 11.81 8.18 -4.31
N ASP A 71 11.54 7.46 -5.40
CA ASP A 71 10.45 7.79 -6.29
C ASP A 71 9.11 7.68 -5.55
N GLY A 72 8.31 8.74 -5.58
CA GLY A 72 7.09 8.81 -4.74
C GLY A 72 7.23 9.64 -3.47
N MET A 73 8.42 10.20 -3.22
CA MET A 73 8.63 11.16 -2.13
C MET A 73 9.14 12.48 -2.70
N ARG A 74 8.56 13.59 -2.27
CA ARG A 74 8.93 14.94 -2.69
C ARG A 74 9.02 15.85 -1.49
N TYR A 75 10.05 16.67 -1.41
CA TYR A 75 10.10 17.71 -0.38
C TYR A 75 9.62 19.04 -0.93
N ARG A 76 9.01 19.83 -0.06
CA ARG A 76 8.56 21.18 -0.36
C ARG A 76 9.60 22.17 0.13
N LEU A 77 10.12 22.97 -0.79
CA LEU A 77 10.92 24.15 -0.43
C LEU A 77 9.98 25.16 0.24
N LEU A 78 10.16 25.39 1.55
CA LEU A 78 9.56 26.52 2.22
C LEU A 78 10.26 27.78 1.68
N GLU A 79 9.54 28.55 0.87
CA GLU A 79 10.06 29.79 0.33
C GLU A 79 10.50 30.72 1.46
N SER A 80 11.74 31.18 1.37
CA SER A 80 12.21 32.40 2.02
C SER A 80 11.31 33.58 1.60
N SER A 81 10.76 34.26 2.58
CA SER A 81 9.81 35.35 2.50
C SER A 81 10.24 36.52 1.58
N ASN A 82 10.23 36.32 0.28
CA ASN A 82 10.32 37.42 -0.68
C ASN A 82 9.10 37.42 -1.59
N LYS A 83 8.18 38.38 -1.32
CA LYS A 83 6.81 38.51 -1.82
C LYS A 83 6.61 38.75 -3.31
N ASN A 84 7.61 38.66 -4.18
CA ASN A 84 7.48 39.15 -5.56
C ASN A 84 7.70 38.17 -6.70
N THR A 85 7.71 36.87 -6.46
CA THR A 85 7.66 35.89 -7.55
C THR A 85 6.67 34.80 -7.19
N MET A 86 5.53 34.74 -7.88
CA MET A 86 4.67 33.56 -7.96
C MET A 86 5.51 32.42 -8.57
N ARG A 87 6.31 31.76 -7.76
CA ARG A 87 6.90 30.48 -8.15
C ARG A 87 5.93 29.38 -7.74
N LYS A 88 5.41 28.68 -8.76
CA LYS A 88 4.73 27.40 -8.69
C LYS A 88 5.40 26.54 -7.61
N ASP A 89 4.65 25.96 -6.69
CA ASP A 89 5.16 25.03 -5.68
C ASP A 89 6.03 23.98 -6.37
N MET A 90 7.33 24.09 -6.21
CA MET A 90 8.27 23.19 -6.88
C MET A 90 8.60 22.06 -5.93
N TYR A 91 7.92 20.92 -6.12
CA TYR A 91 8.29 19.66 -5.48
C TYR A 91 9.60 19.16 -6.09
N GLN A 92 10.59 18.89 -5.27
CA GLN A 92 11.89 18.39 -5.70
C GLN A 92 12.18 17.02 -5.06
N GLN A 93 12.89 16.19 -5.80
CA GLN A 93 13.36 14.88 -5.35
C GLN A 93 14.80 14.94 -4.81
N HIS A 94 15.62 15.83 -5.35
CA HIS A 94 16.97 16.08 -4.87
C HIS A 94 16.96 17.06 -3.70
N MET A 95 17.22 16.53 -2.51
CA MET A 95 17.32 17.31 -1.28
C MET A 95 18.77 17.67 -1.00
N GLN A 96 19.05 18.96 -0.88
CA GLN A 96 20.39 19.47 -0.64
C GLN A 96 20.42 20.28 0.66
N SER A 97 21.31 19.90 1.57
CA SER A 97 21.53 20.60 2.82
C SER A 97 22.99 21.02 3.00
N VAL A 98 23.20 22.16 3.63
CA VAL A 98 24.54 22.68 3.92
C VAL A 98 24.66 22.91 5.40
N PHE A 99 25.68 22.31 6.03
CA PHE A 99 25.97 22.41 7.44
C PHE A 99 27.29 23.12 7.66
N VAL A 100 27.34 23.90 8.72
CA VAL A 100 28.56 24.50 9.26
C VAL A 100 28.67 24.05 10.71
N LEU A 101 29.65 23.22 11.04
CA LEU A 101 29.80 22.67 12.38
C LEU A 101 31.07 23.13 13.04
N LYS A 102 30.95 23.53 14.31
CA LYS A 102 32.08 23.71 15.19
C LYS A 102 32.62 22.35 15.66
N SER A 103 33.74 22.37 16.36
CA SER A 103 34.24 21.22 17.10
C SER A 103 33.20 20.69 18.08
N HIS A 104 32.98 19.36 18.11
CA HIS A 104 32.06 18.68 19.01
C HIS A 104 30.61 19.23 18.96
N GLN A 105 30.13 19.56 17.76
CA GLN A 105 28.79 20.12 17.56
C GLN A 105 27.92 19.15 16.78
N GLN A 106 26.64 19.05 17.19
CA GLN A 106 25.58 18.39 16.47
C GLN A 106 24.58 19.42 15.97
N ILE A 107 24.14 19.27 14.72
CA ILE A 107 23.08 20.07 14.11
C ILE A 107 22.01 19.12 13.56
N SER A 108 20.75 19.37 13.93
CA SER A 108 19.60 18.68 13.41
C SER A 108 18.75 19.61 12.55
N ARG A 109 18.23 19.08 11.44
CA ARG A 109 17.29 19.77 10.54
C ARG A 109 16.04 18.93 10.34
N ARG A 110 14.94 19.60 10.09
CA ARG A 110 13.65 18.98 9.81
C ARG A 110 13.13 19.44 8.44
N TRP A 111 12.81 18.46 7.61
CA TRP A 111 12.24 18.66 6.29
C TRP A 111 10.82 18.15 6.26
N ARG A 112 9.92 18.85 5.57
CA ARG A 112 8.59 18.35 5.25
C ARG A 112 8.67 17.63 3.91
N VAL A 113 8.23 16.37 3.90
CA VAL A 113 8.25 15.50 2.73
C VAL A 113 6.81 15.02 2.49
N THR A 114 6.32 15.19 1.26
CA THR A 114 5.02 14.68 0.84
C THR A 114 5.21 13.35 0.14
N CYS A 115 4.41 12.35 0.50
CA CYS A 115 4.42 11.03 -0.11
C CYS A 115 3.39 11.01 -1.25
N THR A 116 3.84 10.96 -2.51
CA THR A 116 2.98 11.10 -3.70
C THR A 116 2.54 9.78 -4.30
N ASN A 117 3.31 8.72 -4.07
CA ASN A 117 3.02 7.39 -4.62
C ASN A 117 3.02 6.37 -3.49
N ARG A 118 2.15 5.36 -3.60
CA ARG A 118 2.17 4.21 -2.70
C ARG A 118 3.42 3.37 -2.90
N GLY A 119 3.83 2.68 -1.87
CA GLY A 119 4.97 1.76 -1.96
C GLY A 119 5.69 1.55 -0.64
N VAL A 120 6.71 0.70 -0.69
CA VAL A 120 7.66 0.52 0.41
C VAL A 120 8.95 1.21 -0.01
N PHE A 121 9.30 2.27 0.69
CA PHE A 121 10.46 3.10 0.36
C PHE A 121 11.50 3.04 1.46
N ASN A 122 12.77 2.95 1.03
CA ASN A 122 13.92 3.08 1.90
C ASN A 122 14.67 4.36 1.54
N LEU A 123 15.06 5.14 2.52
CA LEU A 123 15.98 6.23 2.28
C LEU A 123 17.33 5.65 1.83
N GLY A 124 17.78 6.10 0.67
CA GLY A 124 19.05 5.68 0.10
C GLY A 124 20.26 6.32 0.78
N GLY A 125 21.45 6.08 0.23
CA GLY A 125 22.65 6.75 0.65
C GLY A 125 22.66 8.23 0.30
N VAL A 126 23.60 8.97 0.93
CA VAL A 126 23.82 10.39 0.66
C VAL A 126 25.25 10.61 0.19
N ILE A 127 25.43 11.65 -0.60
CA ILE A 127 26.75 12.14 -0.98
C ILE A 127 27.08 13.35 -0.09
N MET A 128 28.10 13.21 0.73
CA MET A 128 28.60 14.32 1.53
C MET A 128 29.84 14.92 0.86
N VAL A 129 29.80 16.23 0.63
CA VAL A 129 30.92 16.99 0.12
C VAL A 129 31.33 18.02 1.17
N THR A 130 32.59 18.03 1.54
CA THR A 130 33.12 19.02 2.46
C THR A 130 34.39 19.65 1.92
N ASN A 131 34.69 20.87 2.33
CA ASN A 131 35.86 21.61 1.92
C ASN A 131 36.79 21.84 3.09
N ASP A 132 38.04 22.21 2.79
CA ASP A 132 38.96 22.75 3.78
C ASP A 132 38.52 24.16 4.27
N LEU A 133 39.20 24.74 5.24
CA LEU A 133 38.89 26.07 5.80
C LEU A 133 38.85 27.18 4.74
N PHE A 134 39.63 27.05 3.68
CA PHE A 134 39.71 28.04 2.61
C PHE A 134 38.84 27.71 1.41
N GLY A 135 38.21 26.54 1.37
CA GLY A 135 37.32 26.13 0.31
C GLY A 135 37.98 25.60 -0.97
N PHE A 136 39.31 25.36 -0.94
CA PHE A 136 40.08 25.02 -2.15
C PHE A 136 40.17 23.50 -2.41
N ASN A 137 39.89 22.65 -1.45
CA ASN A 137 40.11 21.20 -1.58
C ASN A 137 38.83 20.40 -1.24
N PRO A 138 37.86 20.32 -2.18
CA PRO A 138 36.64 19.57 -1.96
C PRO A 138 36.95 18.07 -1.85
N GLN A 139 36.40 17.45 -0.81
CA GLN A 139 36.42 16.01 -0.60
C GLN A 139 35.01 15.50 -0.60
N SER A 140 34.76 14.38 -1.25
CA SER A 140 33.43 13.74 -1.31
C SER A 140 33.48 12.33 -0.73
N LYS A 141 32.42 11.95 -0.04
CA LYS A 141 32.22 10.60 0.49
C LYS A 141 30.76 10.21 0.34
N GLN A 142 30.53 9.03 -0.20
CA GLN A 142 29.24 8.40 -0.16
C GLN A 142 29.03 7.76 1.22
N ILE A 143 27.90 8.01 1.83
CA ILE A 143 27.46 7.41 3.09
C ILE A 143 26.23 6.59 2.79
N ASP A 144 26.36 5.27 2.91
CA ASP A 144 25.25 4.36 2.73
C ASP A 144 24.42 4.29 4.03
N ILE A 145 23.11 4.48 3.89
CA ILE A 145 22.18 4.38 5.00
C ILE A 145 21.63 2.95 4.98
N SER A 146 22.02 2.15 5.97
CA SER A 146 21.50 0.79 6.10
C SER A 146 20.00 0.81 6.38
N PRO A 147 19.20 -0.04 5.71
CA PRO A 147 17.78 -0.14 5.97
C PRO A 147 17.50 -0.42 7.45
N SER A 148 16.62 0.37 8.03
CA SER A 148 16.15 0.21 9.41
C SER A 148 14.71 0.71 9.48
N LYS A 149 13.99 0.35 10.54
CA LYS A 149 12.62 0.86 10.75
C LYS A 149 12.52 2.39 10.84
N TYR A 150 13.63 3.09 11.05
CA TYR A 150 13.64 4.55 11.16
C TYR A 150 13.85 5.26 9.83
N ASN A 151 14.33 4.55 8.81
CA ASN A 151 14.58 5.10 7.47
C ASN A 151 13.83 4.34 6.36
N GLN A 152 12.91 3.47 6.75
CA GLN A 152 11.95 2.80 5.89
C GLN A 152 10.55 3.35 6.16
N ILE A 153 9.75 3.49 5.12
CA ILE A 153 8.36 3.91 5.21
C ILE A 153 7.50 3.10 4.25
N VAL A 154 6.31 2.75 4.74
CA VAL A 154 5.25 2.18 3.92
C VAL A 154 4.25 3.29 3.62
N VAL A 155 4.13 3.65 2.35
CA VAL A 155 3.12 4.60 1.89
C VAL A 155 1.89 3.80 1.44
N LEU A 156 0.86 3.86 2.26
CA LEU A 156 -0.41 3.16 2.05
C LEU A 156 -1.19 3.81 0.90
N PRO A 157 -1.98 3.04 0.13
CA PRO A 157 -2.82 3.59 -0.93
C PRO A 157 -3.85 4.57 -0.36
N LYS A 158 -4.28 5.51 -1.20
CA LYS A 158 -5.33 6.47 -0.85
C LYS A 158 -6.65 5.74 -0.60
N ILE A 159 -7.40 6.20 0.40
CA ILE A 159 -8.77 5.76 0.65
C ILE A 159 -9.70 6.88 0.17
N MET A 160 -10.67 6.54 -0.65
CA MET A 160 -11.71 7.45 -1.15
C MET A 160 -13.03 7.15 -0.46
N ASP A 161 -13.85 8.19 -0.24
CA ASP A 161 -15.24 8.00 0.14
C ASP A 161 -16.00 7.41 -1.05
N LEU A 162 -16.53 6.21 -0.86
CA LEU A 162 -17.33 5.54 -1.87
C LEU A 162 -18.77 6.10 -1.84
N ASN A 163 -19.32 6.42 -3.01
CA ASN A 163 -20.67 6.94 -3.14
C ASN A 163 -21.73 6.00 -2.51
N GLU A 164 -22.88 6.55 -2.09
CA GLU A 164 -23.98 5.77 -1.54
C GLU A 164 -24.49 4.69 -2.52
N ASN A 165 -24.50 4.97 -3.82
CA ASN A 165 -24.84 4.00 -4.85
C ASN A 165 -23.89 2.82 -4.89
N PHE A 166 -22.60 3.08 -4.72
CA PHE A 166 -21.56 2.06 -4.61
C PHE A 166 -21.77 1.19 -3.37
N THR A 167 -22.00 1.82 -2.23
CA THR A 167 -22.23 1.10 -0.98
C THR A 167 -23.55 0.36 -0.97
N SER A 168 -24.59 0.89 -1.61
CA SER A 168 -25.90 0.23 -1.70
C SER A 168 -25.82 -1.11 -2.44
N SER A 169 -24.99 -1.22 -3.47
CA SER A 169 -24.74 -2.48 -4.19
C SER A 169 -24.26 -3.60 -3.29
N PHE A 170 -23.50 -3.31 -2.24
CA PHE A 170 -23.06 -4.31 -1.25
C PHE A 170 -24.20 -4.72 -0.31
N TYR A 171 -25.09 -3.78 0.06
CA TYR A 171 -26.10 -4.00 1.10
C TYR A 171 -27.44 -4.47 0.57
N HIS A 172 -27.80 -4.19 -0.70
CA HIS A 172 -29.02 -4.72 -1.34
C HIS A 172 -28.97 -6.24 -1.54
N SER A 173 -27.84 -6.86 -1.26
CA SER A 173 -27.68 -8.33 -1.28
C SER A 173 -28.40 -9.05 -0.15
N GLY A 174 -29.07 -8.35 0.77
CA GLY A 174 -29.81 -8.99 1.86
C GLY A 174 -31.01 -9.84 1.41
N ASP A 175 -31.55 -9.60 0.21
CA ASP A 175 -32.70 -10.32 -0.34
C ASP A 175 -32.36 -11.41 -1.37
N VAL A 176 -31.10 -11.52 -1.82
CA VAL A 176 -30.70 -12.61 -2.68
C VAL A 176 -30.49 -13.85 -1.80
N LEU A 177 -31.34 -14.83 -2.02
CA LEU A 177 -31.36 -16.18 -1.47
C LEU A 177 -29.96 -16.62 -0.96
N VAL A 178 -29.76 -16.39 0.30
CA VAL A 178 -28.59 -16.88 0.99
C VAL A 178 -28.71 -18.39 1.01
N GLN A 179 -27.92 -19.04 0.20
CA GLN A 179 -27.75 -20.47 0.31
C GLN A 179 -27.26 -20.74 1.72
N ARG A 180 -28.14 -21.31 2.55
CA ARG A 180 -27.89 -21.62 3.95
C ARG A 180 -26.60 -22.42 4.03
N SER A 181 -25.54 -21.82 4.51
CA SER A 181 -24.38 -22.60 4.93
C SER A 181 -24.88 -23.64 5.93
N LEU A 182 -24.68 -24.92 5.62
CA LEU A 182 -25.11 -26.04 6.47
C LEU A 182 -24.36 -26.11 7.81
N LEU A 183 -23.46 -25.17 8.09
CA LEU A 183 -22.78 -25.06 9.35
C LEU A 183 -23.62 -24.24 10.32
N SER A 184 -24.41 -24.94 11.12
CA SER A 184 -25.05 -24.35 12.30
C SER A 184 -23.98 -23.99 13.32
N ASP A 185 -24.09 -22.81 13.92
CA ASP A 185 -23.26 -22.44 15.07
C ASP A 185 -23.92 -23.00 16.37
N PRO A 186 -23.39 -24.06 16.94
CA PRO A 186 -23.98 -24.69 18.12
C PRO A 186 -23.96 -23.79 19.37
N LEU A 187 -23.23 -22.68 19.34
CA LEU A 187 -23.13 -21.71 20.42
C LEU A 187 -24.13 -20.57 20.34
N ARG A 188 -24.77 -20.37 19.17
CA ARG A 188 -25.81 -19.36 18.98
C ARG A 188 -27.18 -20.01 18.81
N ILE A 189 -28.04 -19.77 19.78
CA ILE A 189 -29.41 -20.26 19.80
C ILE A 189 -30.33 -19.11 19.46
N SER A 190 -31.02 -19.18 18.29
CA SER A 190 -31.98 -18.16 17.86
C SER A 190 -33.35 -18.31 18.55
N GLY A 191 -33.65 -19.51 19.06
CA GLY A 191 -34.91 -19.77 19.71
C GLY A 191 -35.07 -21.24 20.08
N THR A 192 -36.32 -21.61 20.45
CA THR A 192 -36.69 -23.00 20.68
C THR A 192 -37.96 -23.33 19.90
N ARG A 193 -38.06 -24.56 19.38
CA ARG A 193 -39.25 -25.12 18.72
C ARG A 193 -39.62 -26.48 19.30
N ASP A 194 -40.80 -26.97 18.97
CA ASP A 194 -41.24 -28.32 19.38
C ASP A 194 -40.28 -29.37 18.75
N TYR A 195 -40.00 -30.40 19.53
CA TYR A 195 -39.19 -31.54 19.11
C TYR A 195 -39.93 -32.39 18.07
N THR A 196 -39.18 -32.83 17.07
CA THR A 196 -39.65 -33.82 16.09
C THR A 196 -38.80 -35.09 16.15
N PRO A 197 -39.32 -36.28 15.77
CA PRO A 197 -38.59 -37.56 15.83
C PRO A 197 -37.29 -37.59 15.02
N TYR A 198 -37.10 -36.62 14.11
CA TYR A 198 -35.88 -36.46 13.30
C TYR A 198 -34.81 -35.60 13.97
N ASP A 199 -35.11 -34.95 15.10
CA ASP A 199 -34.17 -34.11 15.79
C ASP A 199 -33.22 -34.92 16.70
N PRO A 200 -31.91 -34.62 16.68
CA PRO A 200 -30.98 -35.30 17.56
C PRO A 200 -31.19 -34.91 19.01
N MET A 201 -31.19 -35.90 19.92
CA MET A 201 -31.49 -35.71 21.35
C MET A 201 -30.53 -34.74 22.07
N ASN A 202 -29.31 -34.56 21.55
CA ASN A 202 -28.32 -33.64 22.13
C ASN A 202 -28.70 -32.16 21.96
N ARG A 203 -29.70 -31.83 21.10
CA ARG A 203 -30.21 -30.47 20.88
C ARG A 203 -31.42 -30.12 21.76
N ILE A 204 -31.87 -31.02 22.64
CA ILE A 204 -33.01 -30.75 23.51
C ILE A 204 -32.68 -29.66 24.52
N ASN A 205 -33.51 -28.62 24.57
CA ASN A 205 -33.45 -27.57 25.59
C ASN A 205 -34.26 -27.97 26.80
N TRP A 206 -33.60 -28.59 27.79
CA TRP A 206 -34.27 -29.07 29.02
C TRP A 206 -34.93 -27.95 29.81
N LYS A 207 -34.39 -26.72 29.77
CA LYS A 207 -34.97 -25.56 30.46
C LYS A 207 -36.30 -25.14 29.83
N SER A 208 -36.35 -25.03 28.50
CA SER A 208 -37.58 -24.71 27.76
C SER A 208 -38.59 -25.86 27.81
N THR A 209 -38.14 -27.12 27.79
CA THR A 209 -38.96 -28.31 27.95
C THR A 209 -39.69 -28.29 29.29
N ALA A 210 -38.99 -27.98 30.37
CA ALA A 210 -39.58 -27.87 31.70
C ALA A 210 -40.59 -26.71 31.81
N ALA A 211 -40.37 -25.60 31.14
CA ALA A 211 -41.27 -24.44 31.14
C ALA A 211 -42.54 -24.64 30.32
N HIS A 212 -42.49 -25.40 29.23
CA HIS A 212 -43.62 -25.59 28.31
C HIS A 212 -44.29 -26.96 28.43
N ASN A 213 -43.81 -27.87 29.27
CA ASN A 213 -44.28 -29.25 29.40
C ASN A 213 -44.31 -30.04 28.07
N LYS A 214 -43.49 -29.70 27.13
CA LYS A 214 -43.29 -30.34 25.85
C LYS A 214 -41.80 -30.39 25.53
N LEU A 215 -41.36 -31.43 24.84
CA LEU A 215 -39.98 -31.52 24.37
C LEU A 215 -39.69 -30.38 23.41
N MET A 216 -38.74 -29.52 23.78
CA MET A 216 -38.31 -28.36 22.99
C MET A 216 -36.87 -28.56 22.55
N VAL A 217 -36.59 -28.17 21.32
CA VAL A 217 -35.25 -28.23 20.70
C VAL A 217 -34.73 -26.82 20.45
N ASN A 218 -33.44 -26.61 20.72
CA ASN A 218 -32.76 -25.38 20.35
C ASN A 218 -32.75 -25.24 18.82
N VAL A 219 -33.20 -24.09 18.36
CA VAL A 219 -33.02 -23.67 16.97
C VAL A 219 -31.71 -22.88 16.92
N GLU A 220 -30.70 -23.49 16.31
CA GLU A 220 -29.41 -22.84 16.10
C GLU A 220 -29.56 -21.74 15.09
N GLU A 221 -28.86 -20.62 15.33
CA GLU A 221 -28.79 -19.54 14.37
C GLU A 221 -27.78 -19.95 13.29
N TYR A 222 -28.25 -19.99 12.05
CA TYR A 222 -27.37 -20.19 10.91
C TYR A 222 -26.63 -18.85 10.69
N THR A 223 -25.41 -18.77 11.16
CA THR A 223 -24.58 -17.61 10.91
C THR A 223 -24.07 -17.72 9.48
N GLN A 224 -24.61 -16.89 8.62
CA GLN A 224 -23.99 -16.67 7.32
C GLN A 224 -22.62 -16.03 7.55
N LYS A 225 -21.59 -16.68 7.12
CA LYS A 225 -20.31 -16.01 6.93
C LYS A 225 -20.44 -15.18 5.66
N ASN A 226 -21.06 -14.00 5.78
CA ASN A 226 -20.97 -13.00 4.73
C ASN A 226 -19.52 -12.56 4.67
N HIS A 227 -18.80 -12.98 3.66
CA HIS A 227 -17.46 -12.48 3.35
C HIS A 227 -17.45 -12.04 1.90
N PHE A 228 -16.52 -11.16 1.57
CA PHE A 228 -16.32 -10.69 0.22
C PHE A 228 -14.96 -11.14 -0.29
N ASN A 229 -14.95 -11.59 -1.54
CA ASN A 229 -13.74 -11.90 -2.26
C ASN A 229 -13.47 -10.76 -3.23
N ILE A 230 -12.39 -10.00 -3.02
CA ILE A 230 -11.99 -8.93 -3.92
C ILE A 230 -10.98 -9.49 -4.89
N ILE A 231 -11.35 -9.56 -6.15
CA ILE A 231 -10.49 -9.99 -7.25
C ILE A 231 -10.01 -8.75 -7.97
N MET A 232 -8.69 -8.54 -8.00
CA MET A 232 -8.11 -7.42 -8.73
C MET A 232 -7.29 -7.91 -9.91
N ASN A 233 -7.60 -7.39 -11.09
CA ASN A 233 -6.84 -7.64 -12.30
C ASN A 233 -5.72 -6.61 -12.45
N MET A 234 -4.48 -7.08 -12.46
CA MET A 234 -3.29 -6.27 -12.70
C MET A 234 -3.00 -6.03 -14.18
N GLN A 235 -3.68 -6.75 -15.07
CA GLN A 235 -3.49 -6.59 -16.51
C GLN A 235 -4.24 -5.38 -17.01
N ALA A 236 -3.53 -4.44 -17.63
CA ALA A 236 -4.13 -3.33 -18.34
C ALA A 236 -4.23 -3.68 -19.83
N ARG A 237 -5.32 -3.28 -20.48
CA ARG A 237 -5.44 -3.41 -21.94
C ARG A 237 -4.63 -2.31 -22.58
N ASP A 238 -3.79 -2.65 -23.56
CA ASP A 238 -3.15 -1.67 -24.42
C ASP A 238 -4.22 -0.91 -25.21
N ILE A 239 -4.37 0.35 -24.88
CA ILE A 239 -5.32 1.21 -25.54
C ILE A 239 -4.50 2.23 -26.36
N GLU A 240 -3.96 1.82 -27.48
CA GLU A 240 -3.11 2.65 -28.37
C GLU A 240 -3.79 3.90 -28.95
N SER A 241 -5.09 4.06 -28.78
CA SER A 241 -5.88 5.02 -29.58
C SER A 241 -6.59 6.16 -28.84
N ILE A 242 -6.33 6.42 -27.57
CA ILE A 242 -6.99 7.53 -26.84
C ILE A 242 -5.95 8.60 -26.46
N PRO A 243 -6.09 9.87 -26.92
CA PRO A 243 -5.28 10.99 -26.44
C PRO A 243 -5.52 11.24 -24.94
N ASP A 244 -4.51 11.75 -24.23
CA ASP A 244 -4.54 12.12 -22.81
C ASP A 244 -4.80 10.96 -21.82
N LYS A 245 -4.20 9.81 -22.07
CA LYS A 245 -4.32 8.65 -21.17
C LYS A 245 -3.39 8.73 -19.98
N PRO A 246 -3.89 8.30 -18.79
CA PRO A 246 -2.99 7.92 -17.71
C PRO A 246 -2.12 6.74 -18.16
N SER A 247 -0.87 6.73 -17.70
CA SER A 247 0.03 5.58 -17.88
C SER A 247 -0.58 4.31 -17.27
N VAL A 248 -0.15 3.15 -17.75
CA VAL A 248 -0.63 1.86 -17.20
C VAL A 248 -0.52 1.79 -15.66
N PRO A 249 0.58 2.26 -15.03
CA PRO A 249 0.68 2.35 -13.57
C PRO A 249 -0.45 3.16 -12.92
N GLU A 250 -0.85 4.30 -13.48
CA GLU A 250 -1.91 5.15 -12.93
C GLU A 250 -3.27 4.44 -12.92
N PHE A 251 -3.60 3.66 -13.96
CA PHE A 251 -4.82 2.86 -13.96
C PHE A 251 -4.81 1.75 -12.92
N ILE A 252 -3.67 1.09 -12.73
CA ILE A 252 -3.51 0.06 -11.71
C ILE A 252 -3.62 0.69 -10.31
N ASP A 253 -3.02 1.86 -10.09
CA ASP A 253 -3.12 2.58 -8.82
C ASP A 253 -4.56 3.02 -8.52
N MET A 254 -5.36 3.31 -9.53
CA MET A 254 -6.80 3.54 -9.35
C MET A 254 -7.51 2.27 -8.89
N CYS A 255 -7.24 1.11 -9.52
CA CYS A 255 -7.78 -0.17 -9.06
C CYS A 255 -7.39 -0.46 -7.61
N ILE A 256 -6.13 -0.22 -7.24
CA ILE A 256 -5.63 -0.39 -5.88
C ILE A 256 -6.33 0.56 -4.90
N THR A 257 -6.55 1.82 -5.30
CA THR A 257 -7.27 2.81 -4.48
C THR A 257 -8.72 2.37 -4.22
N VAL A 258 -9.39 1.83 -5.24
CA VAL A 258 -10.75 1.27 -5.10
C VAL A 258 -10.74 0.06 -4.16
N CYS A 259 -9.80 -0.89 -4.34
CA CYS A 259 -9.66 -2.03 -3.43
C CYS A 259 -9.42 -1.59 -1.98
N ALA A 260 -8.54 -0.60 -1.77
CA ALA A 260 -8.24 -0.05 -0.44
C ALA A 260 -9.49 0.58 0.21
N SER A 261 -10.29 1.32 -0.57
CA SER A 261 -11.53 1.95 -0.11
C SER A 261 -12.61 0.91 0.25
N ILE A 262 -12.71 -0.17 -0.55
CA ILE A 262 -13.59 -1.30 -0.24
C ILE A 262 -13.12 -2.01 1.03
N PHE A 263 -11.81 -2.23 1.20
CA PHE A 263 -11.26 -2.83 2.41
C PHE A 263 -11.59 -2.00 3.65
N ASP A 264 -11.40 -0.70 3.61
CA ASP A 264 -11.71 0.19 4.72
C ASP A 264 -13.20 0.15 5.08
N LYS A 265 -14.07 0.20 4.09
CA LYS A 265 -15.51 0.17 4.27
C LYS A 265 -16.00 -1.14 4.88
N LEU A 266 -15.69 -2.27 4.26
CA LEU A 266 -16.13 -3.60 4.72
C LEU A 266 -15.52 -3.96 6.08
N SER A 267 -14.27 -3.53 6.34
CA SER A 267 -13.64 -3.69 7.64
C SER A 267 -14.34 -2.91 8.74
N SER A 268 -14.80 -1.70 8.44
CA SER A 268 -15.58 -0.88 9.37
C SER A 268 -16.88 -1.57 9.77
N ASP A 269 -17.46 -2.35 8.87
CA ASP A 269 -18.66 -3.17 9.09
C ASP A 269 -18.33 -4.57 9.65
N ASN A 270 -17.05 -4.83 9.96
CA ASN A 270 -16.54 -6.10 10.50
C ASN A 270 -16.83 -7.32 9.59
N ILE A 271 -16.90 -7.10 8.28
CA ILE A 271 -17.11 -8.13 7.26
C ILE A 271 -15.75 -8.70 6.83
N PRO A 272 -15.55 -10.03 6.84
CA PRO A 272 -14.30 -10.63 6.38
C PRO A 272 -14.07 -10.42 4.89
N ILE A 273 -12.83 -10.16 4.50
CA ILE A 273 -12.43 -9.85 3.12
C ILE A 273 -11.26 -10.72 2.72
N ARG A 274 -11.38 -11.45 1.61
CA ARG A 274 -10.27 -12.16 0.97
C ARG A 274 -9.84 -11.38 -0.26
N PHE A 275 -8.54 -11.30 -0.51
CA PHE A 275 -7.98 -10.61 -1.67
C PHE A 275 -7.33 -11.62 -2.62
N ILE A 276 -7.63 -11.48 -3.91
CA ILE A 276 -7.14 -12.35 -4.98
C ILE A 276 -6.62 -11.48 -6.12
N THR A 277 -5.45 -11.75 -6.63
CA THR A 277 -4.89 -10.99 -7.75
C THR A 277 -3.86 -11.81 -8.53
N ASN A 278 -3.65 -11.44 -9.79
CA ASN A 278 -2.70 -12.07 -10.70
C ASN A 278 -1.29 -11.46 -10.66
N THR A 279 -0.90 -10.86 -9.53
CA THR A 279 0.50 -10.43 -9.28
C THR A 279 1.34 -11.57 -8.69
N SER A 280 2.68 -11.42 -8.70
CA SER A 280 3.58 -12.40 -8.09
C SER A 280 3.44 -12.41 -6.56
N PRO A 281 3.06 -13.55 -5.94
CA PRO A 281 2.96 -13.67 -4.49
C PRO A 281 4.30 -13.38 -3.80
N GLU A 282 5.40 -13.85 -4.36
CA GLU A 282 6.74 -13.71 -3.79
C GLU A 282 7.21 -12.24 -3.76
N SER A 283 6.73 -11.42 -4.70
CA SER A 283 7.08 -10.00 -4.76
C SER A 283 6.58 -9.21 -3.54
N VAL A 284 5.59 -9.74 -2.84
CA VAL A 284 4.97 -9.15 -1.65
C VAL A 284 5.14 -10.03 -0.40
N GLY A 285 5.97 -11.08 -0.49
CA GLY A 285 6.31 -11.93 0.65
C GLY A 285 5.24 -12.98 1.00
N TYR A 286 4.40 -13.37 0.04
CA TYR A 286 3.42 -14.45 0.17
C TYR A 286 3.90 -15.71 -0.53
N GLU A 287 3.44 -16.87 -0.05
CA GLU A 287 3.61 -18.12 -0.77
C GLU A 287 2.57 -18.22 -1.89
N PRO A 288 2.92 -18.80 -3.06
CA PRO A 288 1.97 -19.00 -4.13
C PRO A 288 0.87 -20.00 -3.71
N TYR A 289 -0.36 -19.73 -4.12
CA TYR A 289 -1.51 -20.59 -3.83
C TYR A 289 -1.39 -21.99 -4.48
N THR A 290 -0.73 -22.06 -5.64
CA THR A 290 -0.49 -23.30 -6.39
C THR A 290 1.00 -23.50 -6.61
N ASP A 291 1.46 -24.75 -6.59
CA ASP A 291 2.84 -25.15 -6.95
C ASP A 291 3.12 -25.04 -8.47
N GLU A 292 2.41 -24.15 -9.16
CA GLU A 292 2.58 -23.94 -10.59
C GLU A 292 3.89 -23.22 -10.93
N GLU A 293 4.29 -23.36 -12.20
CA GLU A 293 5.49 -22.71 -12.73
C GLU A 293 5.42 -21.16 -12.55
N PRO A 294 6.57 -20.49 -12.41
CA PRO A 294 6.62 -19.03 -12.47
C PRO A 294 5.92 -18.53 -13.74
N GLY A 295 4.93 -17.62 -13.58
CA GLY A 295 4.08 -17.15 -14.69
C GLY A 295 2.64 -17.66 -14.67
N ASN A 296 2.30 -18.55 -13.72
CA ASN A 296 0.92 -19.03 -13.52
C ASN A 296 0.46 -18.91 -12.06
N ARG A 297 1.20 -18.18 -11.25
CA ARG A 297 0.95 -18.04 -9.82
C ARG A 297 -0.06 -16.94 -9.53
N ILE A 298 -0.97 -17.22 -8.61
CA ILE A 298 -2.02 -16.32 -8.17
C ILE A 298 -1.78 -16.00 -6.70
N LEU A 299 -1.87 -14.72 -6.35
CA LEU A 299 -1.88 -14.28 -4.96
C LEU A 299 -3.29 -14.46 -4.39
N VAL A 300 -3.42 -15.25 -3.34
CA VAL A 300 -4.65 -15.43 -2.57
C VAL A 300 -4.31 -15.23 -1.09
N THR A 301 -5.04 -14.34 -0.43
CA THR A 301 -4.83 -14.08 1.01
C THR A 301 -5.80 -14.88 1.86
N GLU A 302 -5.44 -15.05 3.13
CA GLU A 302 -6.43 -15.41 4.16
C GLU A 302 -7.45 -14.27 4.32
N PRO A 303 -8.66 -14.56 4.79
CA PRO A 303 -9.66 -13.52 5.02
C PRO A 303 -9.24 -12.55 6.13
N TYR A 304 -9.11 -11.28 5.81
CA TYR A 304 -8.90 -10.19 6.76
C TYR A 304 -10.21 -9.82 7.45
N LYS A 305 -10.19 -9.62 8.76
CA LYS A 305 -11.36 -9.21 9.54
C LYS A 305 -11.01 -8.17 10.60
N GLY A 306 -11.76 -7.06 10.58
CA GLY A 306 -11.59 -5.97 11.53
C GLY A 306 -10.42 -5.02 11.22
N LYS A 307 -10.44 -3.86 11.86
CA LYS A 307 -9.53 -2.74 11.55
C LYS A 307 -8.03 -3.06 11.67
N HIS A 308 -7.66 -3.94 12.59
CA HIS A 308 -6.25 -4.28 12.77
C HIS A 308 -5.69 -5.09 11.60
N GLU A 309 -6.48 -6.04 11.08
CA GLU A 309 -6.06 -6.86 9.95
C GLU A 309 -6.15 -6.10 8.61
N THR A 310 -7.03 -5.11 8.52
CA THR A 310 -7.13 -4.24 7.33
C THR A 310 -5.84 -3.48 7.06
N ILE A 311 -5.13 -3.05 8.09
CA ILE A 311 -3.81 -2.43 7.92
C ILE A 311 -2.83 -3.38 7.20
N HIS A 312 -2.88 -4.69 7.49
CA HIS A 312 -2.06 -5.66 6.77
C HIS A 312 -2.45 -5.77 5.30
N ALA A 313 -3.76 -5.73 5.00
CA ALA A 313 -4.24 -5.69 3.62
C ALA A 313 -3.80 -4.42 2.89
N LEU A 314 -3.85 -3.24 3.54
CA LEU A 314 -3.37 -1.99 2.96
C LEU A 314 -1.85 -1.99 2.73
N ARG A 315 -1.06 -2.59 3.63
CA ARG A 315 0.38 -2.80 3.43
C ARG A 315 0.67 -3.71 2.26
N LEU A 316 -0.11 -4.79 2.10
CA LEU A 316 -0.03 -5.66 0.93
C LEU A 316 -0.28 -4.87 -0.35
N LEU A 317 -1.38 -4.10 -0.40
CA LEU A 317 -1.71 -3.25 -1.56
C LEU A 317 -0.62 -2.19 -1.83
N ALA A 318 0.02 -1.66 -0.79
CA ALA A 318 1.15 -0.74 -0.95
C ALA A 318 2.37 -1.44 -1.57
N ALA A 319 2.64 -2.68 -1.19
CA ALA A 319 3.81 -3.44 -1.65
C ALA A 319 3.66 -4.01 -3.08
N ILE A 320 2.43 -4.16 -3.60
CA ILE A 320 2.18 -4.69 -4.95
C ILE A 320 2.92 -3.85 -6.00
N LYS A 321 3.75 -4.51 -6.79
CA LYS A 321 4.44 -3.94 -7.96
C LYS A 321 3.59 -4.10 -9.22
N TYR A 322 3.93 -3.35 -10.27
CA TYR A 322 3.24 -3.42 -11.58
C TYR A 322 3.72 -4.64 -12.40
N GLU A 323 3.68 -5.82 -11.79
CA GLU A 323 4.13 -7.08 -12.37
C GLU A 323 2.95 -8.05 -12.44
N ILE A 324 2.82 -8.75 -13.57
CA ILE A 324 1.80 -9.77 -13.81
C ILE A 324 2.49 -11.12 -13.76
N SER A 325 2.04 -12.01 -12.88
CA SER A 325 2.56 -13.38 -12.79
C SER A 325 1.67 -14.40 -13.49
N CYS A 326 0.43 -14.04 -13.82
CA CYS A 326 -0.53 -14.92 -14.45
C CYS A 326 -1.46 -14.12 -15.38
N PRO A 327 -1.72 -14.56 -16.63
CA PRO A 327 -2.75 -13.98 -17.46
C PRO A 327 -4.13 -14.05 -16.78
N ILE A 328 -4.95 -13.01 -16.97
CA ILE A 328 -6.26 -12.92 -16.32
C ILE A 328 -7.16 -14.09 -16.69
N GLU A 329 -7.14 -14.53 -17.95
CA GLU A 329 -7.92 -15.66 -18.45
C GLU A 329 -7.62 -16.94 -17.66
N ARG A 330 -6.35 -17.17 -17.39
CA ARG A 330 -5.91 -18.36 -16.63
C ARG A 330 -6.27 -18.25 -15.15
N MET A 331 -6.17 -17.06 -14.55
CA MET A 331 -6.65 -16.84 -13.18
C MET A 331 -8.13 -17.13 -13.06
N LEU A 332 -8.95 -16.68 -14.02
CA LEU A 332 -10.36 -16.95 -14.04
C LEU A 332 -10.66 -18.43 -14.22
N ASP A 333 -9.92 -19.13 -15.08
CA ASP A 333 -10.07 -20.58 -15.29
C ASP A 333 -9.73 -21.37 -14.02
N THR A 334 -8.71 -20.97 -13.28
CA THR A 334 -8.34 -21.59 -11.99
C THR A 334 -9.47 -21.40 -10.96
N ILE A 335 -10.04 -20.20 -10.86
CA ILE A 335 -11.14 -19.92 -9.93
C ILE A 335 -12.43 -20.69 -10.36
N ILE A 336 -12.70 -20.82 -11.66
CA ILE A 336 -13.84 -21.59 -12.20
C ILE A 336 -13.69 -23.07 -11.90
N ALA A 337 -12.47 -23.61 -11.95
CA ALA A 337 -12.21 -25.04 -11.72
C ALA A 337 -12.52 -25.45 -10.27
N ASP A 338 -12.27 -24.60 -9.31
CA ASP A 338 -12.60 -24.82 -7.88
C ASP A 338 -13.13 -23.55 -7.21
N PRO A 339 -14.40 -23.17 -7.50
CA PRO A 339 -14.96 -21.97 -6.90
C PRO A 339 -15.03 -22.01 -5.36
N ALA A 340 -15.19 -23.19 -4.77
CA ALA A 340 -15.30 -23.33 -3.32
C ALA A 340 -13.97 -22.98 -2.60
N ALA A 341 -12.84 -23.38 -3.16
CA ALA A 341 -11.54 -23.08 -2.60
C ALA A 341 -11.24 -21.57 -2.60
N PHE A 342 -11.67 -20.85 -3.65
CA PHE A 342 -11.36 -19.42 -3.81
C PHE A 342 -12.40 -18.50 -3.19
N THR A 343 -13.66 -18.88 -3.18
CA THR A 343 -14.75 -17.94 -2.83
C THR A 343 -15.52 -18.32 -1.58
N ASP A 344 -15.37 -19.55 -1.05
CA ASP A 344 -16.10 -20.03 0.14
C ASP A 344 -17.60 -19.62 0.13
N SER A 345 -18.24 -19.59 -1.02
CA SER A 345 -19.62 -19.12 -1.26
C SER A 345 -19.87 -17.62 -0.98
N GLY A 346 -18.81 -16.80 -0.87
CA GLY A 346 -18.94 -15.35 -0.66
C GLY A 346 -19.18 -14.58 -1.96
N ASN A 347 -19.69 -13.36 -1.82
CA ASN A 347 -19.83 -12.44 -2.95
C ASN A 347 -18.46 -12.04 -3.50
N ILE A 348 -18.40 -11.79 -4.82
CA ILE A 348 -17.18 -11.36 -5.52
C ILE A 348 -17.31 -9.91 -5.92
N VAL A 349 -16.29 -9.12 -5.61
CA VAL A 349 -16.06 -7.80 -6.14
C VAL A 349 -14.88 -7.88 -7.10
N PHE A 350 -15.12 -7.61 -8.36
CA PHE A 350 -14.10 -7.70 -9.39
C PHE A 350 -13.64 -6.30 -9.82
N VAL A 351 -12.40 -5.95 -9.55
CA VAL A 351 -11.80 -4.65 -9.90
C VAL A 351 -10.85 -4.82 -11.06
N SER A 352 -11.08 -4.08 -12.15
CA SER A 352 -10.26 -4.17 -13.36
C SER A 352 -10.20 -2.83 -14.09
N THR A 353 -9.18 -2.69 -14.93
CA THR A 353 -9.06 -1.54 -15.84
C THR A 353 -9.96 -1.66 -17.05
N TYR A 354 -10.41 -2.86 -17.41
CA TYR A 354 -11.29 -3.15 -18.57
C TYR A 354 -12.20 -4.35 -18.29
N LEU A 355 -13.26 -4.47 -19.09
CA LEU A 355 -14.15 -5.63 -19.12
C LEU A 355 -13.84 -6.47 -20.36
N SER A 356 -13.72 -7.80 -20.23
CA SER A 356 -13.51 -8.73 -21.34
C SER A 356 -14.63 -9.76 -21.44
N GLU A 357 -14.78 -10.39 -22.61
CA GLU A 357 -15.77 -11.48 -22.82
C GLU A 357 -15.56 -12.63 -21.84
N ARG A 358 -14.31 -12.94 -21.49
CA ARG A 358 -13.98 -13.98 -20.52
C ARG A 358 -14.51 -13.66 -19.11
N MET A 359 -14.48 -12.38 -18.72
CA MET A 359 -15.07 -11.93 -17.44
C MET A 359 -16.60 -12.04 -17.44
N VAL A 360 -17.26 -11.80 -18.57
CA VAL A 360 -18.71 -12.03 -18.70
C VAL A 360 -19.05 -13.52 -18.59
N ILE A 361 -18.28 -14.39 -19.25
CA ILE A 361 -18.44 -15.85 -19.09
C ILE A 361 -18.21 -16.28 -17.64
N PHE A 362 -17.22 -15.72 -16.97
CA PHE A 362 -16.96 -15.94 -15.55
C PHE A 362 -18.18 -15.58 -14.70
N HIS A 363 -18.78 -14.40 -14.92
CA HIS A 363 -20.02 -14.01 -14.23
C HIS A 363 -21.14 -15.04 -14.40
N GLU A 364 -21.40 -15.50 -15.64
CA GLU A 364 -22.41 -16.50 -15.93
C GLU A 364 -22.20 -17.83 -15.19
N ILE A 365 -20.94 -18.25 -15.07
CA ILE A 365 -20.58 -19.48 -14.35
C ILE A 365 -20.74 -19.27 -12.84
N MET A 366 -20.28 -18.15 -12.29
CA MET A 366 -20.43 -17.83 -10.86
C MET A 366 -21.90 -17.71 -10.47
N LYS A 367 -22.73 -17.10 -11.31
CA LYS A 367 -24.17 -16.99 -11.11
C LYS A 367 -24.85 -18.37 -11.03
N LYS A 368 -24.44 -19.35 -11.87
CA LYS A 368 -24.91 -20.73 -11.77
C LYS A 368 -24.56 -21.40 -10.43
N ASN A 369 -23.48 -20.97 -9.82
CA ASN A 369 -23.05 -21.42 -8.49
C ASN A 369 -23.65 -20.58 -7.35
N ASN A 370 -24.64 -19.70 -7.63
CA ASN A 370 -25.24 -18.75 -6.69
C ASN A 370 -24.25 -17.77 -6.04
N ILE A 371 -23.19 -17.41 -6.76
CA ILE A 371 -22.18 -16.42 -6.36
C ILE A 371 -22.44 -15.16 -7.17
N ARG A 372 -22.69 -14.04 -6.49
CA ARG A 372 -22.86 -12.75 -7.13
C ARG A 372 -21.50 -12.14 -7.43
N VAL A 373 -21.36 -11.56 -8.62
CA VAL A 373 -20.15 -10.86 -9.05
C VAL A 373 -20.52 -9.41 -9.40
N ILE A 374 -19.86 -8.45 -8.78
CA ILE A 374 -20.01 -7.02 -9.04
C ILE A 374 -18.71 -6.54 -9.68
N PHE A 375 -18.79 -5.87 -10.83
CA PHE A 375 -17.62 -5.39 -11.55
C PHE A 375 -17.42 -3.88 -11.35
N TYR A 376 -16.19 -3.50 -11.01
CA TYR A 376 -15.73 -2.12 -10.97
C TYR A 376 -14.66 -1.90 -12.04
N ILE A 377 -15.02 -1.15 -13.08
CA ILE A 377 -14.18 -0.95 -14.25
C ILE A 377 -13.64 0.47 -14.28
N MET A 378 -12.32 0.60 -14.20
CA MET A 378 -11.63 1.89 -14.13
C MET A 378 -11.47 2.58 -15.49
N SER A 379 -12.02 2.01 -16.57
CA SER A 379 -12.06 2.65 -17.89
C SER A 379 -13.21 3.64 -17.97
N THR A 380 -12.99 4.72 -18.72
CA THR A 380 -14.04 5.70 -19.08
C THR A 380 -14.79 5.34 -20.36
N THR A 381 -14.28 4.36 -21.11
CA THR A 381 -14.86 3.94 -22.38
C THR A 381 -15.68 2.67 -22.21
N HIS A 382 -16.97 2.76 -22.53
CA HIS A 382 -17.79 1.56 -22.70
C HIS A 382 -17.25 0.77 -23.91
N ASN A 383 -16.85 -0.47 -23.68
CA ASN A 383 -16.54 -1.37 -24.77
C ASN A 383 -17.84 -1.61 -25.57
N ALA A 384 -17.73 -1.68 -26.91
CA ALA A 384 -18.86 -2.06 -27.77
C ALA A 384 -19.27 -3.55 -27.65
N MET A 385 -19.06 -4.13 -26.48
CA MET A 385 -19.37 -5.52 -26.17
C MET A 385 -20.79 -5.64 -25.62
N TYR A 386 -21.49 -6.72 -25.96
CA TYR A 386 -22.78 -7.04 -25.34
C TYR A 386 -22.57 -7.28 -23.84
N ILE A 387 -23.22 -6.48 -23.03
CA ILE A 387 -23.28 -6.62 -21.57
C ILE A 387 -24.68 -7.18 -21.24
N PRO A 388 -24.77 -8.35 -20.60
CA PRO A 388 -26.04 -8.88 -20.12
C PRO A 388 -26.72 -7.90 -19.15
N ASP A 389 -28.07 -7.80 -19.20
CA ASP A 389 -28.84 -6.86 -18.36
C ASP A 389 -28.71 -7.14 -16.85
N ASP A 390 -28.33 -8.36 -16.48
CA ASP A 390 -28.16 -8.80 -15.11
C ASP A 390 -26.70 -8.69 -14.61
N LEU A 391 -25.76 -8.24 -15.46
CA LEU A 391 -24.38 -7.98 -15.09
C LEU A 391 -24.28 -6.62 -14.40
N GLU A 392 -23.94 -6.61 -13.13
CA GLU A 392 -23.73 -5.39 -12.37
C GLU A 392 -22.32 -4.84 -12.63
N VAL A 393 -22.26 -3.74 -13.38
CA VAL A 393 -21.00 -3.07 -13.75
C VAL A 393 -21.07 -1.61 -13.38
N HIS A 394 -20.10 -1.18 -12.59
CA HIS A 394 -19.87 0.23 -12.23
C HIS A 394 -18.61 0.74 -12.92
N TYR A 395 -18.73 1.89 -13.55
CA TYR A 395 -17.59 2.53 -14.21
C TYR A 395 -16.99 3.63 -13.32
N LYS A 396 -15.78 4.05 -13.63
CA LYS A 396 -15.07 5.10 -12.91
C LYS A 396 -15.90 6.35 -12.62
N ASN A 397 -16.78 6.73 -13.56
CA ASN A 397 -17.60 7.92 -13.40
C ASN A 397 -18.75 7.74 -12.38
N ASP A 398 -19.00 6.53 -11.93
CA ASP A 398 -20.04 6.18 -10.95
C ASP A 398 -19.47 6.15 -9.51
N LEU A 399 -18.14 6.28 -9.38
CA LEU A 399 -17.39 6.32 -8.11
C LEU A 399 -17.30 7.74 -7.58
#